data_3307c572d4112f684e337447dee13d54
#
_entry.id   3307c572d4112f684e337447dee13d54
#
_cell.length_a   1.000
_cell.length_b   1.000
_cell.length_c   1.000
_cell.angle_alpha   90.00
_cell.angle_beta   90.00
_cell.angle_gamma   90.00
#
_symmetry.space_group_name_H-M   'P 1'
#
loop_
_entity.id
_entity.type
_entity.pdbx_description
1 polymer ?
#
loop_
_entity_poly.entity_id
_entity_poly.type
_entity_poly.pdbx_seq_one_letter_code
_entity_poly.pdbx_strand_id
1 'polypeptide(L)'
;HLLRAHKRKKIKDIDLSCVRLLINGAESISVTLCHEFLNEMSVFQLKEESMFPVYGLAEATLGVSFPKTGEKFKYINLDREALKNNNTCEESDDEKNSIPYVMHGRALRDCEYKIVDDVGKSLPEKIIGNIKIRGANVTKEIYQDVNTTNEIIDSDGWLSTGDCGALVKNNLIITGRKKEIIIINGQNYYPNDIENIIIQAGNFDLGKIVACGAINKSTQNDQLLVFVLYKSDLKVFKSIAEEIRRIVIQQLNLEIDHVIPIKKIPKTTSGKIQRIKLSLDYQDGMFSDYLIDNQANNKVTNNDDVLRSLLEISNQYSKEFIIKENDNLFDVGISSLTLTEIMMEIEEIYPETIDLDTAFDNPTLKQISQIIKKNL
;
A
#
# COMPACT_ATOMS: atom_id res chain seq x y z
N HIS A 1 4.39 -21.20 1.91
CA HIS A 1 4.36 -22.45 2.69
C HIS A 1 5.69 -23.21 2.59
N LEU A 2 6.25 -23.43 1.38
CA LEU A 2 7.53 -24.15 1.19
C LEU A 2 8.68 -23.47 1.93
N LEU A 3 8.86 -22.15 1.82
CA LEU A 3 9.89 -21.40 2.57
C LEU A 3 9.77 -21.62 4.08
N ARG A 4 8.54 -21.52 4.63
CA ARG A 4 8.32 -21.78 6.07
C ARG A 4 8.63 -23.23 6.46
N ALA A 5 8.30 -24.19 5.61
CA ALA A 5 8.61 -25.60 5.86
C ALA A 5 10.12 -25.84 5.79
N HIS A 6 10.83 -25.22 4.86
CA HIS A 6 12.29 -25.26 4.75
C HIS A 6 12.97 -24.66 5.98
N LYS A 7 12.62 -23.42 6.34
CA LYS A 7 13.16 -22.75 7.54
C LYS A 7 12.92 -23.53 8.84
N ARG A 8 11.83 -24.33 8.90
CA ARG A 8 11.54 -25.26 10.02
C ARG A 8 12.21 -26.61 9.89
N LYS A 9 13.11 -26.82 8.92
CA LYS A 9 13.82 -28.08 8.63
C LYS A 9 12.85 -29.27 8.41
N LYS A 10 11.64 -29.00 7.89
CA LYS A 10 10.63 -30.02 7.59
C LYS A 10 10.75 -30.59 6.17
N ILE A 11 11.55 -29.95 5.32
CA ILE A 11 11.82 -30.40 3.95
C ILE A 11 13.23 -30.96 3.95
N LYS A 12 13.35 -32.20 3.50
CA LYS A 12 14.61 -32.91 3.34
C LYS A 12 14.54 -33.74 2.05
N ASP A 13 15.66 -33.93 1.40
CA ASP A 13 15.87 -34.89 0.32
C ASP A 13 14.86 -34.76 -0.84
N ILE A 14 14.52 -33.52 -1.24
CA ILE A 14 13.75 -33.25 -2.45
C ILE A 14 14.69 -32.80 -3.57
N ASP A 15 14.35 -33.18 -4.80
CA ASP A 15 15.01 -32.73 -6.02
C ASP A 15 14.01 -31.90 -6.85
N LEU A 16 14.30 -30.62 -7.06
CA LEU A 16 13.49 -29.70 -7.85
C LEU A 16 14.06 -29.43 -9.24
N SER A 17 15.11 -30.18 -9.64
CA SER A 17 15.77 -30.00 -10.95
C SER A 17 14.84 -30.23 -12.14
N CYS A 18 13.81 -31.06 -11.97
CA CYS A 18 12.79 -31.33 -12.98
C CYS A 18 11.69 -30.25 -13.08
N VAL A 19 11.63 -29.32 -12.13
CA VAL A 19 10.63 -28.24 -12.14
C VAL A 19 10.96 -27.27 -13.28
N ARG A 20 10.06 -27.20 -14.25
CA ARG A 20 10.20 -26.35 -15.42
C ARG A 20 9.64 -24.96 -15.20
N LEU A 21 8.45 -24.87 -14.60
CA LEU A 21 7.72 -23.62 -14.39
C LEU A 21 7.04 -23.62 -13.03
N LEU A 22 7.22 -22.51 -12.30
CA LEU A 22 6.47 -22.14 -11.12
C LEU A 22 5.59 -20.96 -11.52
N ILE A 23 4.38 -21.25 -11.94
CA ILE A 23 3.40 -20.25 -12.37
C ILE A 23 3.00 -19.44 -11.15
N ASN A 24 3.36 -18.15 -11.16
CA ASN A 24 3.08 -17.21 -10.10
C ASN A 24 2.22 -16.06 -10.64
N GLY A 25 1.04 -15.85 -10.04
CA GLY A 25 0.08 -14.87 -10.51
C GLY A 25 -1.15 -14.78 -9.60
N ALA A 26 -2.23 -14.23 -10.12
CA ALA A 26 -3.51 -14.00 -9.45
C ALA A 26 -3.53 -12.85 -8.43
N GLU A 27 -2.41 -12.50 -7.81
CA GLU A 27 -2.23 -11.35 -6.92
C GLU A 27 -0.93 -10.62 -7.28
N SER A 28 -0.67 -9.48 -6.66
CA SER A 28 0.60 -8.77 -6.84
C SER A 28 1.79 -9.64 -6.44
N ILE A 29 2.77 -9.71 -7.31
CA ILE A 29 3.95 -10.56 -7.13
C ILE A 29 5.06 -9.75 -6.46
N SER A 30 5.48 -10.18 -5.26
CA SER A 30 6.63 -9.59 -4.58
C SER A 30 7.93 -10.09 -5.21
N VAL A 31 8.71 -9.17 -5.80
CA VAL A 31 10.03 -9.45 -6.37
C VAL A 31 10.98 -9.99 -5.30
N THR A 32 11.00 -9.35 -4.12
CA THR A 32 11.84 -9.78 -2.99
C THR A 32 11.53 -11.22 -2.56
N LEU A 33 10.24 -11.57 -2.45
CA LEU A 33 9.84 -12.94 -2.11
C LEU A 33 10.23 -13.95 -3.19
N CYS A 34 10.14 -13.57 -4.47
CA CYS A 34 10.59 -14.43 -5.57
C CYS A 34 12.09 -14.73 -5.47
N HIS A 35 12.91 -13.70 -5.22
CA HIS A 35 14.35 -13.89 -5.02
C HIS A 35 14.66 -14.73 -3.79
N GLU A 36 14.04 -14.44 -2.65
CA GLU A 36 14.20 -15.25 -1.44
C GLU A 36 13.85 -16.72 -1.70
N PHE A 37 12.73 -16.95 -2.38
CA PHE A 37 12.29 -18.31 -2.70
C PHE A 37 13.29 -19.04 -3.60
N LEU A 38 13.75 -18.41 -4.66
CA LEU A 38 14.72 -19.01 -5.58
C LEU A 38 16.05 -19.31 -4.88
N ASN A 39 16.55 -18.37 -4.08
CA ASN A 39 17.78 -18.55 -3.32
C ASN A 39 17.69 -19.71 -2.34
N GLU A 40 16.62 -19.77 -1.53
CA GLU A 40 16.42 -20.82 -0.53
C GLU A 40 16.17 -22.21 -1.16
N MET A 41 15.51 -22.24 -2.33
CA MET A 41 15.22 -23.51 -3.02
C MET A 41 16.34 -23.96 -3.97
N SER A 42 17.36 -23.14 -4.18
CA SER A 42 18.52 -23.50 -5.01
C SER A 42 19.28 -24.72 -4.46
N VAL A 43 19.29 -24.91 -3.13
CA VAL A 43 19.90 -26.08 -2.48
C VAL A 43 19.22 -27.38 -2.89
N PHE A 44 18.01 -27.33 -3.39
CA PHE A 44 17.23 -28.42 -3.95
C PHE A 44 17.27 -28.45 -5.48
N GLN A 45 18.25 -27.78 -6.10
CA GLN A 45 18.48 -27.71 -7.54
C GLN A 45 17.35 -27.00 -8.33
N LEU A 46 16.53 -26.16 -7.68
CA LEU A 46 15.57 -25.33 -8.39
C LEU A 46 16.29 -24.31 -9.25
N LYS A 47 15.93 -24.24 -10.52
CA LYS A 47 16.53 -23.30 -11.49
C LYS A 47 15.84 -21.92 -11.37
N GLU A 48 16.60 -20.84 -11.52
CA GLU A 48 16.07 -19.48 -11.53
C GLU A 48 15.03 -19.25 -12.65
N GLU A 49 15.24 -19.90 -13.81
CA GLU A 49 14.34 -19.83 -14.96
C GLU A 49 12.97 -20.51 -14.70
N SER A 50 12.85 -21.23 -13.59
CA SER A 50 11.58 -21.85 -13.21
C SER A 50 10.55 -20.82 -12.68
N MET A 51 10.96 -19.67 -12.16
CA MET A 51 10.04 -18.63 -11.72
C MET A 51 9.35 -17.98 -12.93
N PHE A 52 8.01 -18.15 -12.99
CA PHE A 52 7.25 -17.79 -14.17
C PHE A 52 6.06 -16.88 -13.78
N PRO A 53 6.32 -15.56 -13.65
CA PRO A 53 5.28 -14.60 -13.30
C PRO A 53 4.32 -14.37 -14.46
N VAL A 54 3.03 -14.60 -14.23
CA VAL A 54 1.99 -14.50 -15.26
C VAL A 54 0.92 -13.49 -14.89
N TYR A 55 0.28 -12.91 -15.90
CA TYR A 55 -0.93 -12.12 -15.73
C TYR A 55 -2.11 -12.79 -16.41
N GLY A 56 -3.24 -12.78 -15.72
CA GLY A 56 -4.49 -13.30 -16.24
C GLY A 56 -5.65 -13.18 -15.27
N LEU A 57 -6.84 -13.50 -15.77
CA LEU A 57 -8.11 -13.40 -15.07
C LEU A 57 -9.10 -14.45 -15.62
N ALA A 58 -10.15 -14.71 -14.86
CA ALA A 58 -11.16 -15.71 -15.25
C ALA A 58 -11.84 -15.39 -16.60
N GLU A 59 -12.06 -14.10 -16.85
CA GLU A 59 -12.68 -13.59 -18.08
C GLU A 59 -11.81 -13.83 -19.32
N ALA A 60 -10.52 -14.13 -19.15
CA ALA A 60 -9.61 -14.54 -20.22
C ALA A 60 -9.33 -16.06 -20.19
N THR A 61 -10.26 -16.86 -19.73
CA THR A 61 -10.13 -18.31 -19.47
C THR A 61 -9.07 -18.62 -18.41
N LEU A 62 -7.94 -17.95 -18.42
CA LEU A 62 -6.90 -17.89 -17.40
C LEU A 62 -5.83 -16.85 -17.77
N GLY A 63 -5.16 -17.01 -18.91
CA GLY A 63 -3.94 -16.30 -19.24
C GLY A 63 -4.13 -15.15 -20.20
N VAL A 64 -3.42 -14.05 -19.97
CA VAL A 64 -3.36 -12.90 -20.87
C VAL A 64 -1.93 -12.66 -21.33
N SER A 65 -0.96 -12.63 -20.40
CA SER A 65 0.42 -12.27 -20.68
C SER A 65 1.39 -13.14 -19.89
N PHE A 66 2.38 -13.71 -20.60
CA PHE A 66 3.38 -14.61 -20.05
C PHE A 66 4.78 -14.17 -20.49
N PRO A 67 5.80 -14.36 -19.63
CA PRO A 67 7.19 -14.23 -20.04
C PRO A 67 7.60 -15.37 -20.99
N LYS A 68 8.76 -15.26 -21.58
CA LYS A 68 9.31 -16.32 -22.40
C LYS A 68 9.86 -17.45 -21.52
N THR A 69 9.53 -18.69 -21.86
CA THR A 69 10.02 -19.88 -21.15
C THR A 69 11.53 -20.03 -21.28
N GLY A 70 12.19 -20.44 -20.20
CA GLY A 70 13.64 -20.64 -20.17
C GLY A 70 14.45 -19.36 -19.97
N GLU A 71 13.81 -18.22 -19.77
CA GLU A 71 14.45 -17.00 -19.31
C GLU A 71 14.24 -16.81 -17.80
N LYS A 72 15.22 -16.19 -17.13
CA LYS A 72 15.05 -15.74 -15.75
C LYS A 72 13.92 -14.72 -15.69
N PHE A 73 13.16 -14.71 -14.59
CA PHE A 73 12.12 -13.70 -14.43
C PHE A 73 12.75 -12.30 -14.40
N LYS A 74 12.04 -11.35 -14.99
CA LYS A 74 12.50 -9.97 -15.11
C LYS A 74 11.62 -9.07 -14.23
N TYR A 75 12.24 -8.06 -13.67
CA TYR A 75 11.57 -6.99 -12.94
C TYR A 75 12.21 -5.64 -13.26
N ILE A 76 11.58 -4.58 -12.86
CA ILE A 76 12.02 -3.21 -13.05
C ILE A 76 11.74 -2.42 -11.78
N ASN A 77 12.70 -1.62 -11.34
CA ASN A 77 12.51 -0.66 -10.27
C ASN A 77 11.98 0.64 -10.87
N LEU A 78 10.79 1.05 -10.46
CA LEU A 78 10.14 2.26 -10.93
C LEU A 78 10.22 3.35 -9.87
N ASP A 79 10.51 4.57 -10.30
CA ASP A 79 10.55 5.74 -9.44
C ASP A 79 9.20 5.99 -8.77
N ARG A 80 9.19 6.11 -7.45
CA ARG A 80 7.97 6.24 -6.64
C ARG A 80 7.27 7.57 -6.89
N GLU A 81 8.02 8.67 -7.05
CA GLU A 81 7.46 9.98 -7.29
C GLU A 81 6.86 10.10 -8.70
N ALA A 82 7.49 9.50 -9.70
CA ALA A 82 6.94 9.44 -11.05
C ALA A 82 5.63 8.65 -11.11
N LEU A 83 5.54 7.52 -10.39
CA LEU A 83 4.31 6.73 -10.26
C LEU A 83 3.21 7.53 -9.56
N LYS A 84 3.55 8.21 -8.48
CA LYS A 84 2.62 8.93 -7.60
C LYS A 84 2.04 10.19 -8.26
N ASN A 85 2.91 11.01 -8.87
CA ASN A 85 2.54 12.34 -9.35
C ASN A 85 2.16 12.37 -10.84
N ASN A 86 2.84 11.56 -11.66
CA ASN A 86 2.77 11.65 -13.13
C ASN A 86 2.09 10.45 -13.78
N ASN A 87 1.79 9.39 -13.04
CA ASN A 87 1.35 8.10 -13.58
C ASN A 87 2.30 7.55 -14.66
N THR A 88 3.62 7.74 -14.47
CA THR A 88 4.64 7.29 -15.41
C THR A 88 5.53 6.21 -14.80
N CYS A 89 5.96 5.27 -15.64
CA CYS A 89 6.89 4.19 -15.28
C CYS A 89 8.33 4.61 -15.64
N GLU A 90 8.93 5.46 -14.83
CA GLU A 90 10.33 5.83 -14.95
C GLU A 90 11.21 4.87 -14.16
N GLU A 91 12.31 4.41 -14.78
CA GLU A 91 13.25 3.52 -14.12
C GLU A 91 14.09 4.29 -13.11
N SER A 92 14.33 3.70 -11.95
CA SER A 92 15.16 4.29 -10.90
C SER A 92 16.15 3.26 -10.34
N ASP A 93 17.38 3.70 -10.15
CA ASP A 93 18.44 2.94 -9.46
C ASP A 93 18.46 3.25 -7.94
N ASP A 94 17.64 4.18 -7.47
CA ASP A 94 17.48 4.49 -6.05
C ASP A 94 16.57 3.45 -5.39
N GLU A 95 17.18 2.47 -4.72
CA GLU A 95 16.45 1.40 -4.03
C GLU A 95 15.51 1.92 -2.94
N LYS A 96 15.78 3.10 -2.35
CA LYS A 96 14.94 3.67 -1.28
C LYS A 96 13.69 4.33 -1.82
N ASN A 97 13.79 4.93 -3.01
CA ASN A 97 12.67 5.67 -3.62
C ASN A 97 12.09 4.95 -4.84
N SER A 98 12.29 3.65 -4.97
CA SER A 98 11.72 2.87 -6.05
C SER A 98 10.83 1.73 -5.58
N ILE A 99 9.97 1.28 -6.47
CA ILE A 99 9.09 0.14 -6.27
C ILE A 99 9.44 -0.93 -7.32
N PRO A 100 9.79 -2.16 -6.90
CA PRO A 100 10.07 -3.23 -7.84
C PRO A 100 8.77 -3.83 -8.40
N TYR A 101 8.61 -3.80 -9.72
CA TYR A 101 7.52 -4.42 -10.44
C TYR A 101 7.99 -5.55 -11.32
N VAL A 102 7.28 -6.68 -11.28
CA VAL A 102 7.55 -7.83 -12.14
C VAL A 102 7.10 -7.52 -13.57
N MET A 103 7.88 -7.94 -14.54
CA MET A 103 7.53 -7.92 -15.96
C MET A 103 6.79 -9.20 -16.34
N HIS A 104 5.51 -9.10 -16.70
CA HIS A 104 4.65 -10.24 -17.04
C HIS A 104 4.79 -10.72 -18.49
N GLY A 105 5.77 -10.19 -19.23
CA GLY A 105 6.02 -10.59 -20.60
C GLY A 105 5.06 -9.98 -21.60
N ARG A 106 4.66 -10.77 -22.60
CA ARG A 106 3.84 -10.36 -23.76
C ARG A 106 2.51 -11.09 -23.80
N ALA A 107 1.58 -10.55 -24.58
CA ALA A 107 0.32 -11.21 -24.82
C ALA A 107 0.51 -12.64 -25.35
N LEU A 108 -0.37 -13.53 -24.90
CA LEU A 108 -0.45 -14.88 -25.44
C LEU A 108 -0.91 -14.85 -26.91
N ARG A 109 -0.65 -15.95 -27.60
CA ARG A 109 -1.16 -16.12 -28.96
C ARG A 109 -2.68 -15.95 -28.98
N ASP A 110 -3.18 -15.25 -29.99
CA ASP A 110 -4.61 -14.97 -30.18
C ASP A 110 -5.28 -14.17 -29.04
N CYS A 111 -4.47 -13.52 -28.19
CA CYS A 111 -4.88 -12.56 -27.18
C CYS A 111 -4.16 -11.23 -27.40
N GLU A 112 -4.86 -10.14 -27.23
CA GLU A 112 -4.34 -8.78 -27.34
C GLU A 112 -4.63 -8.04 -26.04
N TYR A 113 -3.77 -7.07 -25.68
CA TYR A 113 -4.03 -6.09 -24.65
C TYR A 113 -3.66 -4.70 -25.12
N LYS A 114 -4.29 -3.70 -24.56
CA LYS A 114 -3.94 -2.29 -24.73
C LYS A 114 -4.05 -1.56 -23.40
N ILE A 115 -3.24 -0.52 -23.25
CA ILE A 115 -3.33 0.41 -22.13
C ILE A 115 -4.06 1.65 -22.63
N VAL A 116 -5.10 2.06 -21.91
CA VAL A 116 -5.95 3.19 -22.31
C VAL A 116 -6.16 4.16 -21.14
N ASP A 117 -6.44 5.41 -21.48
CA ASP A 117 -6.92 6.41 -20.51
C ASP A 117 -8.40 6.16 -20.11
N ASP A 118 -8.97 7.06 -19.34
CA ASP A 118 -10.34 6.93 -18.83
C ASP A 118 -11.42 7.11 -19.93
N VAL A 119 -11.05 7.71 -21.05
CA VAL A 119 -11.94 7.85 -22.22
C VAL A 119 -11.72 6.78 -23.28
N GLY A 120 -10.81 5.81 -23.03
CA GLY A 120 -10.55 4.65 -23.89
C GLY A 120 -9.52 4.88 -24.99
N LYS A 121 -8.81 6.01 -25.01
CA LYS A 121 -7.72 6.30 -25.95
C LYS A 121 -6.46 5.56 -25.54
N SER A 122 -5.79 4.90 -26.49
CA SER A 122 -4.54 4.18 -26.26
C SER A 122 -3.43 5.11 -25.80
N LEU A 123 -2.73 4.67 -24.76
CA LEU A 123 -1.59 5.35 -24.17
C LEU A 123 -0.27 4.81 -24.72
N PRO A 124 0.79 5.64 -24.82
CA PRO A 124 2.12 5.20 -25.20
C PRO A 124 2.78 4.36 -24.09
N GLU A 125 3.92 3.74 -24.41
CA GLU A 125 4.75 3.06 -23.40
C GLU A 125 5.08 3.99 -22.21
N LYS A 126 5.30 3.38 -21.05
CA LYS A 126 5.63 4.02 -19.77
C LYS A 126 4.52 4.86 -19.13
N ILE A 127 3.36 4.99 -19.76
CA ILE A 127 2.22 5.68 -19.14
C ILE A 127 1.27 4.63 -18.55
N ILE A 128 0.90 4.81 -17.28
CA ILE A 128 -0.04 3.94 -16.56
C ILE A 128 -1.46 4.29 -16.99
N GLY A 129 -2.22 3.26 -17.31
CA GLY A 129 -3.64 3.38 -17.66
C GLY A 129 -4.40 2.10 -17.37
N ASN A 130 -5.64 2.09 -17.83
CA ASN A 130 -6.54 0.94 -17.68
C ASN A 130 -6.16 -0.15 -18.69
N ILE A 131 -6.09 -1.38 -18.25
CA ILE A 131 -5.79 -2.52 -19.10
C ILE A 131 -7.09 -3.02 -19.73
N LYS A 132 -7.14 -3.04 -21.05
CA LYS A 132 -8.19 -3.72 -21.82
C LYS A 132 -7.61 -4.91 -22.56
N ILE A 133 -8.38 -5.98 -22.65
CA ILE A 133 -8.00 -7.22 -23.33
C ILE A 133 -9.02 -7.62 -24.37
N ARG A 134 -8.58 -8.33 -25.42
CA ARG A 134 -9.41 -8.91 -26.45
C ARG A 134 -8.77 -10.17 -26.99
N GLY A 135 -9.54 -11.19 -27.32
CA GLY A 135 -8.98 -12.41 -27.90
C GLY A 135 -9.96 -13.57 -27.95
N ALA A 136 -9.52 -14.67 -28.56
CA ALA A 136 -10.32 -15.88 -28.66
C ALA A 136 -10.59 -16.55 -27.30
N ASN A 137 -9.70 -16.30 -26.32
CA ASN A 137 -9.78 -16.79 -24.96
C ASN A 137 -10.55 -15.86 -24.02
N VAL A 138 -10.97 -14.67 -24.48
CA VAL A 138 -11.68 -13.67 -23.69
C VAL A 138 -13.17 -13.89 -23.81
N THR A 139 -13.91 -13.85 -22.69
CA THR A 139 -15.36 -13.96 -22.68
C THR A 139 -16.02 -12.85 -23.51
N LYS A 140 -17.14 -13.15 -24.13
CA LYS A 140 -17.92 -12.20 -24.92
C LYS A 140 -19.10 -11.62 -24.15
N GLU A 141 -19.45 -12.24 -23.01
CA GLU A 141 -20.56 -11.81 -22.17
C GLU A 141 -20.43 -12.36 -20.75
N ILE A 142 -21.10 -11.73 -19.81
CA ILE A 142 -21.34 -12.25 -18.45
C ILE A 142 -22.70 -12.95 -18.49
N TYR A 143 -22.70 -14.22 -18.11
CA TYR A 143 -23.89 -15.08 -18.21
C TYR A 143 -25.09 -14.47 -17.48
N GLN A 144 -26.19 -14.27 -18.20
CA GLN A 144 -27.44 -13.67 -17.71
C GLN A 144 -27.32 -12.29 -17.08
N ASP A 145 -26.23 -11.53 -17.36
CA ASP A 145 -26.02 -10.17 -16.86
C ASP A 145 -25.59 -9.24 -18.00
N VAL A 146 -26.59 -8.74 -18.71
CA VAL A 146 -26.41 -7.82 -19.85
C VAL A 146 -25.86 -6.47 -19.38
N ASN A 147 -26.23 -6.02 -18.17
CA ASN A 147 -25.78 -4.72 -17.65
C ASN A 147 -24.28 -4.75 -17.40
N THR A 148 -23.79 -5.73 -16.63
CA THR A 148 -22.35 -5.91 -16.40
C THR A 148 -21.62 -6.18 -17.72
N THR A 149 -22.20 -6.95 -18.66
CA THR A 149 -21.60 -7.18 -19.97
C THR A 149 -21.33 -5.86 -20.70
N ASN A 150 -22.34 -4.99 -20.80
CA ASN A 150 -22.22 -3.70 -21.47
C ASN A 150 -21.31 -2.70 -20.74
N GLU A 151 -21.16 -2.84 -19.43
CA GLU A 151 -20.24 -2.01 -18.63
C GLU A 151 -18.78 -2.36 -18.90
N ILE A 152 -18.45 -3.66 -19.01
CA ILE A 152 -17.05 -4.10 -19.06
C ILE A 152 -16.56 -4.45 -20.47
N ILE A 153 -17.47 -4.75 -21.44
CA ILE A 153 -17.09 -5.09 -22.83
C ILE A 153 -17.63 -4.01 -23.76
N ASP A 154 -16.72 -3.34 -24.48
CA ASP A 154 -17.11 -2.32 -25.45
C ASP A 154 -17.57 -2.91 -26.81
N SER A 155 -18.09 -2.04 -27.69
CA SER A 155 -18.62 -2.42 -29.02
C SER A 155 -17.60 -3.11 -29.92
N ASP A 156 -16.31 -2.87 -29.69
CA ASP A 156 -15.19 -3.47 -30.43
C ASP A 156 -14.69 -4.78 -29.82
N GLY A 157 -15.36 -5.26 -28.77
CA GLY A 157 -15.06 -6.50 -28.07
C GLY A 157 -13.87 -6.41 -27.12
N TRP A 158 -13.46 -5.21 -26.71
CA TRP A 158 -12.45 -5.03 -25.70
C TRP A 158 -13.06 -5.12 -24.30
N LEU A 159 -12.56 -6.03 -23.48
CA LEU A 159 -12.94 -6.20 -22.09
C LEU A 159 -12.06 -5.35 -21.17
N SER A 160 -12.69 -4.54 -20.33
CA SER A 160 -12.05 -3.75 -19.27
C SER A 160 -11.77 -4.64 -18.06
N THR A 161 -10.50 -4.87 -17.74
CA THR A 161 -10.10 -5.81 -16.67
C THR A 161 -10.29 -5.25 -15.25
N GLY A 162 -10.37 -3.93 -15.12
CA GLY A 162 -10.34 -3.22 -13.85
C GLY A 162 -8.94 -3.11 -13.24
N ASP A 163 -7.93 -3.68 -13.90
CA ASP A 163 -6.52 -3.57 -13.51
C ASP A 163 -5.86 -2.38 -14.24
N CYS A 164 -4.88 -1.76 -13.58
CA CYS A 164 -4.02 -0.72 -14.12
C CYS A 164 -2.62 -1.24 -14.37
N GLY A 165 -1.97 -0.69 -15.38
CA GLY A 165 -0.60 -1.05 -15.73
C GLY A 165 -0.06 -0.22 -16.88
N ALA A 166 1.13 -0.59 -17.33
CA ALA A 166 1.83 0.07 -18.43
C ALA A 166 2.58 -0.95 -19.27
N LEU A 167 2.97 -0.54 -20.47
CA LEU A 167 3.97 -1.23 -21.28
C LEU A 167 5.33 -0.61 -21.02
N VAL A 168 6.31 -1.43 -20.69
CA VAL A 168 7.70 -1.01 -20.56
C VAL A 168 8.61 -2.01 -21.28
N LYS A 169 9.36 -1.54 -22.27
CA LYS A 169 10.22 -2.41 -23.10
C LYS A 169 9.47 -3.62 -23.67
N ASN A 170 8.25 -3.38 -24.18
CA ASN A 170 7.35 -4.41 -24.69
C ASN A 170 6.92 -5.49 -23.66
N ASN A 171 7.04 -5.23 -22.37
CA ASN A 171 6.54 -6.11 -21.32
C ASN A 171 5.38 -5.43 -20.60
N LEU A 172 4.37 -6.20 -20.24
CA LEU A 172 3.27 -5.73 -19.44
C LEU A 172 3.70 -5.67 -17.96
N ILE A 173 3.44 -4.53 -17.33
CA ILE A 173 3.61 -4.29 -15.90
C ILE A 173 2.24 -3.99 -15.32
N ILE A 174 1.88 -4.69 -14.23
CA ILE A 174 0.63 -4.48 -13.51
C ILE A 174 0.92 -3.67 -12.25
N THR A 175 0.33 -2.49 -12.14
CA THR A 175 0.55 -1.62 -10.97
C THR A 175 -0.48 -1.83 -9.87
N GLY A 176 -1.67 -2.31 -10.20
CA GLY A 176 -2.72 -2.62 -9.24
C GLY A 176 -4.11 -2.60 -9.84
N ARG A 177 -5.15 -2.54 -8.99
CA ARG A 177 -6.53 -2.38 -9.42
C ARG A 177 -6.96 -0.94 -9.32
N LYS A 178 -7.67 -0.43 -10.33
CA LYS A 178 -8.16 0.95 -10.38
C LYS A 178 -8.95 1.33 -9.12
N LYS A 179 -9.87 0.46 -8.69
CA LYS A 179 -10.73 0.67 -7.51
C LYS A 179 -10.01 0.52 -6.17
N GLU A 180 -8.77 0.04 -6.16
CA GLU A 180 -7.97 -0.17 -4.94
C GLU A 180 -6.85 0.86 -4.78
N ILE A 181 -6.59 1.71 -5.80
CA ILE A 181 -5.63 2.82 -5.68
C ILE A 181 -6.10 3.74 -4.57
N ILE A 182 -5.19 4.06 -3.66
CA ILE A 182 -5.45 4.96 -2.54
C ILE A 182 -5.10 6.37 -3.04
N ILE A 183 -6.07 7.28 -2.98
CA ILE A 183 -5.86 8.67 -3.39
C ILE A 183 -5.82 9.51 -2.11
N ILE A 184 -4.71 10.21 -1.88
CA ILE A 184 -4.54 11.12 -0.75
C ILE A 184 -3.99 12.43 -1.29
N ASN A 185 -4.67 13.53 -1.05
CA ASN A 185 -4.29 14.86 -1.54
C ASN A 185 -4.04 14.89 -3.06
N GLY A 186 -4.83 14.14 -3.83
CA GLY A 186 -4.72 14.04 -5.28
C GLY A 186 -3.56 13.18 -5.80
N GLN A 187 -2.84 12.50 -4.94
CA GLN A 187 -1.73 11.62 -5.29
C GLN A 187 -2.12 10.15 -5.19
N ASN A 188 -1.56 9.31 -6.08
CA ASN A 188 -1.85 7.90 -6.14
C ASN A 188 -0.87 7.08 -5.30
N TYR A 189 -1.39 6.30 -4.37
CA TYR A 189 -0.63 5.33 -3.58
C TYR A 189 -1.13 3.92 -3.84
N TYR A 190 -0.20 3.01 -3.97
CA TYR A 190 -0.50 1.61 -4.28
C TYR A 190 -0.50 0.80 -2.98
N PRO A 191 -1.61 0.12 -2.63
CA PRO A 191 -1.73 -0.66 -1.39
C PRO A 191 -0.57 -1.60 -1.15
N ASN A 192 -0.11 -2.28 -2.21
CA ASN A 192 0.97 -3.26 -2.12
C ASN A 192 2.32 -2.61 -1.77
N ASP A 193 2.58 -1.37 -2.18
CA ASP A 193 3.81 -0.66 -1.81
C ASP A 193 3.80 -0.34 -0.32
N ILE A 194 2.71 0.23 0.20
CA ILE A 194 2.54 0.52 1.62
C ILE A 194 2.66 -0.76 2.46
N GLU A 195 1.97 -1.83 2.05
CA GLU A 195 2.01 -3.13 2.73
C GLU A 195 3.43 -3.71 2.75
N ASN A 196 4.16 -3.65 1.62
CA ASN A 196 5.53 -4.16 1.52
C ASN A 196 6.51 -3.37 2.40
N ILE A 197 6.40 -2.05 2.43
CA ILE A 197 7.22 -1.18 3.29
C ILE A 197 7.00 -1.55 4.77
N ILE A 198 5.75 -1.67 5.21
CA ILE A 198 5.43 -2.04 6.59
C ILE A 198 5.97 -3.44 6.92
N ILE A 199 5.78 -4.41 6.02
CA ILE A 199 6.22 -5.80 6.22
C ILE A 199 7.74 -5.88 6.32
N GLN A 200 8.47 -5.19 5.45
CA GLN A 200 9.93 -5.25 5.40
C GLN A 200 10.58 -4.53 6.58
N ALA A 201 10.16 -3.30 6.88
CA ALA A 201 10.75 -2.50 7.95
C ALA A 201 10.33 -2.98 9.35
N GLY A 202 9.08 -3.43 9.51
CA GLY A 202 8.54 -3.85 10.81
C GLY A 202 8.64 -5.36 11.08
N ASN A 203 9.27 -6.15 10.19
CA ASN A 203 9.36 -7.61 10.30
C ASN A 203 8.00 -8.31 10.46
N PHE A 204 6.95 -7.79 9.82
CA PHE A 204 5.64 -8.40 9.85
C PHE A 204 5.56 -9.59 8.87
N ASP A 205 4.74 -10.57 9.20
CA ASP A 205 4.47 -11.69 8.29
C ASP A 205 3.66 -11.23 7.06
N LEU A 206 4.02 -11.74 5.89
CA LEU A 206 3.26 -11.56 4.66
C LEU A 206 1.79 -11.93 4.82
N GLY A 207 0.92 -11.07 4.29
CA GLY A 207 -0.53 -11.28 4.29
C GLY A 207 -1.19 -11.02 5.64
N LYS A 208 -0.51 -10.34 6.58
CA LYS A 208 -1.09 -9.86 7.84
C LYS A 208 -1.43 -8.37 7.83
N ILE A 209 -0.92 -7.62 6.87
CA ILE A 209 -1.14 -6.19 6.70
C ILE A 209 -1.98 -5.97 5.44
N VAL A 210 -2.97 -5.10 5.53
CA VAL A 210 -3.82 -4.69 4.39
C VAL A 210 -4.01 -3.18 4.44
N ALA A 211 -3.55 -2.48 3.42
CA ALA A 211 -3.78 -1.05 3.25
C ALA A 211 -4.98 -0.83 2.31
N CYS A 212 -5.82 0.15 2.60
CA CYS A 212 -6.86 0.62 1.69
C CYS A 212 -7.23 2.07 1.95
N GLY A 213 -7.76 2.73 0.93
CA GLY A 213 -8.35 4.06 1.05
C GLY A 213 -9.79 4.00 1.54
N ALA A 214 -10.22 5.06 2.20
CA ALA A 214 -11.62 5.30 2.52
C ALA A 214 -11.92 6.80 2.42
N ILE A 215 -13.20 7.16 2.37
CA ILE A 215 -13.63 8.55 2.45
C ILE A 215 -14.31 8.74 3.80
N ASN A 216 -13.86 9.73 4.56
CA ASN A 216 -14.53 10.12 5.78
C ASN A 216 -15.91 10.71 5.47
N LYS A 217 -16.97 10.07 5.95
CA LYS A 217 -18.35 10.49 5.64
C LYS A 217 -18.69 11.91 6.15
N SER A 218 -18.02 12.36 7.21
CA SER A 218 -18.30 13.66 7.85
C SER A 218 -17.53 14.80 7.18
N THR A 219 -16.25 14.60 6.90
CA THR A 219 -15.36 15.65 6.36
C THR A 219 -15.17 15.55 4.85
N GLN A 220 -15.60 14.45 4.22
CA GLN A 220 -15.38 14.11 2.79
C GLN A 220 -13.90 14.03 2.39
N ASN A 221 -13.00 13.90 3.36
CA ASN A 221 -11.57 13.76 3.13
C ASN A 221 -11.20 12.31 2.83
N ASP A 222 -10.19 12.15 1.98
CA ASP A 222 -9.55 10.86 1.75
C ASP A 222 -8.81 10.41 3.01
N GLN A 223 -8.87 9.11 3.30
CA GLN A 223 -8.23 8.51 4.46
C GLN A 223 -7.42 7.28 4.06
N LEU A 224 -6.26 7.11 4.70
CA LEU A 224 -5.47 5.88 4.64
C LEU A 224 -5.77 5.00 5.85
N LEU A 225 -6.24 3.79 5.58
CA LEU A 225 -6.50 2.76 6.58
C LEU A 225 -5.48 1.62 6.44
N VAL A 226 -4.94 1.17 7.56
CA VAL A 226 -4.11 -0.03 7.62
C VAL A 226 -4.72 -1.05 8.57
N PHE A 227 -5.14 -2.17 8.04
CA PHE A 227 -5.70 -3.29 8.82
C PHE A 227 -4.60 -4.30 9.13
N VAL A 228 -4.54 -4.72 10.39
CA VAL A 228 -3.54 -5.68 10.87
C VAL A 228 -4.25 -6.94 11.38
N LEU A 229 -3.89 -8.10 10.84
CA LEU A 229 -4.38 -9.38 11.37
C LEU A 229 -3.75 -9.62 12.75
N TYR A 230 -4.51 -9.31 13.79
CA TYR A 230 -4.07 -9.37 15.16
C TYR A 230 -5.08 -10.12 16.04
N LYS A 231 -4.60 -11.11 16.81
CA LYS A 231 -5.45 -12.00 17.60
C LYS A 231 -5.10 -12.02 19.10
N SER A 232 -4.11 -11.21 19.49
CA SER A 232 -3.62 -11.15 20.86
C SER A 232 -4.25 -9.96 21.64
N ASP A 233 -3.71 -9.63 22.81
CA ASP A 233 -4.22 -8.56 23.65
C ASP A 233 -4.07 -7.18 22.99
N LEU A 234 -5.18 -6.43 22.93
CA LEU A 234 -5.23 -5.10 22.33
C LEU A 234 -4.33 -4.07 23.04
N LYS A 235 -3.99 -4.29 24.32
CA LYS A 235 -3.05 -3.40 25.04
C LYS A 235 -1.66 -3.36 24.39
N VAL A 236 -1.23 -4.48 23.80
CA VAL A 236 0.05 -4.56 23.08
C VAL A 236 -0.07 -4.02 21.67
N PHE A 237 -1.27 -3.97 21.11
CA PHE A 237 -1.51 -3.52 19.74
C PHE A 237 -1.12 -2.06 19.53
N LYS A 238 -1.22 -1.22 20.57
CA LYS A 238 -0.90 0.21 20.47
C LYS A 238 0.55 0.43 19.99
N SER A 239 1.52 -0.28 20.58
CA SER A 239 2.92 -0.16 20.16
C SER A 239 3.15 -0.62 18.71
N ILE A 240 2.41 -1.64 18.26
CA ILE A 240 2.43 -2.10 16.87
C ILE A 240 1.88 -1.02 15.94
N ALA A 241 0.78 -0.39 16.30
CA ALA A 241 0.18 0.68 15.51
C ALA A 241 1.11 1.90 15.41
N GLU A 242 1.74 2.30 16.51
CA GLU A 242 2.74 3.38 16.55
C GLU A 242 3.96 3.05 15.65
N GLU A 243 4.45 1.82 15.69
CA GLU A 243 5.55 1.36 14.81
C GLU A 243 5.16 1.42 13.33
N ILE A 244 3.95 0.95 12.98
CA ILE A 244 3.45 1.00 11.60
C ILE A 244 3.35 2.44 11.10
N ARG A 245 2.80 3.37 11.91
CA ARG A 245 2.71 4.80 11.56
C ARG A 245 4.10 5.39 11.32
N ARG A 246 5.02 5.16 12.25
CA ARG A 246 6.41 5.64 12.14
C ARG A 246 7.07 5.15 10.85
N ILE A 247 6.92 3.86 10.50
CA ILE A 247 7.48 3.30 9.27
C ILE A 247 6.93 4.02 8.04
N VAL A 248 5.61 4.19 7.95
CA VAL A 248 4.97 4.78 6.76
C VAL A 248 5.32 6.26 6.62
N ILE A 249 5.34 7.01 7.73
CA ILE A 249 5.71 8.43 7.66
C ILE A 249 7.19 8.61 7.29
N GLN A 250 8.09 7.81 7.83
CA GLN A 250 9.53 7.89 7.52
C GLN A 250 9.87 7.46 6.09
N GLN A 251 9.13 6.51 5.52
CA GLN A 251 9.44 5.95 4.20
C GLN A 251 8.65 6.62 3.07
N LEU A 252 7.44 7.09 3.33
CA LEU A 252 6.52 7.62 2.32
C LEU A 252 6.10 9.07 2.56
N ASN A 253 6.46 9.65 3.71
CA ASN A 253 5.93 10.94 4.17
C ASN A 253 4.39 10.98 4.09
N LEU A 254 3.74 9.90 4.53
CA LEU A 254 2.31 9.68 4.44
C LEU A 254 1.76 9.32 5.82
N GLU A 255 0.73 10.03 6.26
CA GLU A 255 0.03 9.75 7.50
C GLU A 255 -1.01 8.65 7.32
N ILE A 256 -1.12 7.79 8.33
CA ILE A 256 -2.16 6.77 8.40
C ILE A 256 -3.26 7.29 9.32
N ASP A 257 -4.48 7.44 8.79
CA ASP A 257 -5.62 7.84 9.62
C ASP A 257 -5.92 6.80 10.71
N HIS A 258 -6.03 5.53 10.31
CA HIS A 258 -6.36 4.48 11.27
C HIS A 258 -5.55 3.20 11.05
N VAL A 259 -4.94 2.68 12.12
CA VAL A 259 -4.38 1.32 12.18
C VAL A 259 -5.34 0.46 13.00
N ILE A 260 -5.98 -0.51 12.34
CA ILE A 260 -7.13 -1.24 12.87
C ILE A 260 -6.79 -2.73 13.05
N PRO A 261 -6.88 -3.28 14.27
CA PRO A 261 -6.70 -4.71 14.48
C PRO A 261 -7.92 -5.48 14.00
N ILE A 262 -7.71 -6.53 13.22
CA ILE A 262 -8.78 -7.42 12.76
C ILE A 262 -8.45 -8.87 13.05
N LYS A 263 -9.47 -9.65 13.39
CA LYS A 263 -9.32 -11.09 13.69
C LYS A 263 -9.24 -11.95 12.42
N LYS A 264 -9.74 -11.43 11.29
CA LYS A 264 -9.76 -12.14 10.01
C LYS A 264 -9.70 -11.12 8.86
N ILE A 265 -8.81 -11.35 7.90
CA ILE A 265 -8.78 -10.61 6.63
C ILE A 265 -9.84 -11.22 5.70
N PRO A 266 -10.80 -10.43 5.19
CA PRO A 266 -11.80 -10.92 4.24
C PRO A 266 -11.12 -11.29 2.92
N LYS A 267 -11.46 -12.46 2.41
CA LYS A 267 -10.93 -12.98 1.14
C LYS A 267 -12.06 -13.53 0.28
N THR A 268 -11.87 -13.45 -1.03
CA THR A 268 -12.75 -14.14 -1.99
C THR A 268 -12.61 -15.65 -1.87
N THR A 269 -13.47 -16.41 -2.54
CA THR A 269 -13.37 -17.88 -2.64
C THR A 269 -12.06 -18.34 -3.28
N SER A 270 -11.48 -17.52 -4.16
CA SER A 270 -10.17 -17.75 -4.78
C SER A 270 -8.98 -17.31 -3.91
N GLY A 271 -9.23 -16.75 -2.72
CA GLY A 271 -8.20 -16.35 -1.75
C GLY A 271 -7.74 -14.89 -1.84
N LYS A 272 -8.22 -14.10 -2.82
CA LYS A 272 -7.83 -12.68 -3.00
C LYS A 272 -8.36 -11.81 -1.87
N ILE A 273 -7.54 -10.87 -1.37
CA ILE A 273 -7.91 -9.90 -0.34
C ILE A 273 -9.02 -8.97 -0.87
N GLN A 274 -10.07 -8.76 -0.05
CA GLN A 274 -11.19 -7.89 -0.37
C GLN A 274 -11.01 -6.51 0.27
N ARG A 275 -10.10 -5.67 -0.26
CA ARG A 275 -9.80 -4.32 0.28
C ARG A 275 -11.00 -3.41 0.27
N ILE A 276 -11.78 -3.42 -0.82
CA ILE A 276 -13.02 -2.62 -0.95
C ILE A 276 -14.01 -2.97 0.15
N LYS A 277 -14.14 -4.26 0.51
CA LYS A 277 -15.00 -4.68 1.61
C LYS A 277 -14.54 -4.09 2.94
N LEU A 278 -13.24 -4.10 3.23
CA LEU A 278 -12.70 -3.49 4.46
C LEU A 278 -12.97 -1.99 4.51
N SER A 279 -12.81 -1.29 3.39
CA SER A 279 -13.14 0.14 3.28
C SER A 279 -14.63 0.41 3.55
N LEU A 280 -15.53 -0.38 2.96
CA LEU A 280 -16.97 -0.26 3.19
C LEU A 280 -17.34 -0.61 4.64
N ASP A 281 -16.84 -1.72 5.18
CA ASP A 281 -17.07 -2.13 6.56
C ASP A 281 -16.62 -1.02 7.56
N TYR A 282 -15.51 -0.32 7.25
CA TYR A 282 -15.08 0.84 8.03
C TYR A 282 -16.06 2.01 7.93
N GLN A 283 -16.48 2.38 6.72
CA GLN A 283 -17.44 3.46 6.50
C GLN A 283 -18.81 3.18 7.13
N ASP A 284 -19.18 1.91 7.31
CA ASP A 284 -20.40 1.46 7.98
C ASP A 284 -20.25 1.37 9.51
N GLY A 285 -19.07 1.77 10.04
CA GLY A 285 -18.82 1.86 11.48
C GLY A 285 -18.54 0.52 12.17
N MET A 286 -18.26 -0.55 11.40
CA MET A 286 -18.01 -1.89 11.98
C MET A 286 -16.75 -1.95 12.87
N PHE A 287 -15.89 -0.93 12.80
CA PHE A 287 -14.64 -0.85 13.57
C PHE A 287 -14.67 0.26 14.63
N SER A 288 -15.84 0.86 14.89
CA SER A 288 -16.00 2.00 15.82
C SER A 288 -15.45 1.72 17.22
N ASP A 289 -15.62 0.50 17.72
CA ASP A 289 -15.12 0.11 19.05
C ASP A 289 -13.59 0.22 19.15
N TYR A 290 -12.86 -0.02 18.04
CA TYR A 290 -11.41 0.12 18.00
C TYR A 290 -10.94 1.57 17.85
N LEU A 291 -11.84 2.48 17.39
CA LEU A 291 -11.56 3.89 17.21
C LEU A 291 -11.85 4.70 18.48
N ILE A 292 -12.82 4.27 19.30
CA ILE A 292 -13.27 4.97 20.52
C ILE A 292 -12.32 4.74 21.70
N ASP A 293 -11.71 3.56 21.82
CA ASP A 293 -10.78 3.24 22.92
C ASP A 293 -9.51 4.10 22.93
N ASN A 294 -9.20 4.76 21.82
CA ASN A 294 -8.08 5.67 21.73
C ASN A 294 -8.36 7.08 22.25
N GLN A 295 -9.64 7.48 22.44
CA GLN A 295 -10.00 8.80 22.94
C GLN A 295 -10.19 8.86 24.48
N ALA A 296 -10.29 7.72 25.17
CA ALA A 296 -10.75 7.69 26.57
C ALA A 296 -9.66 7.87 27.65
N ASN A 297 -8.38 7.94 27.33
CA ASN A 297 -7.29 7.97 28.33
C ASN A 297 -6.48 9.27 28.37
N ASN A 298 -7.17 10.43 28.41
CA ASN A 298 -6.47 11.71 28.61
C ASN A 298 -6.96 12.49 29.81
N LYS A 299 -6.33 12.27 30.94
CA LYS A 299 -6.14 13.31 31.97
C LYS A 299 -4.65 13.39 32.27
N VAL A 300 -4.01 14.32 31.60
CA VAL A 300 -2.64 14.75 31.99
C VAL A 300 -2.78 15.87 33.01
N THR A 301 -2.23 15.66 34.17
CA THR A 301 -2.08 16.70 35.20
C THR A 301 -0.72 17.35 35.02
N ASN A 302 -0.67 18.53 34.38
CA ASN A 302 0.51 19.37 34.38
C ASN A 302 0.13 20.82 34.76
N ASN A 303 0.89 21.38 35.70
CA ASN A 303 0.73 22.75 36.24
C ASN A 303 1.39 23.81 35.32
N ASP A 304 1.58 23.54 34.04
CA ASP A 304 2.27 24.41 33.11
C ASP A 304 1.28 24.86 32.00
N ASP A 305 0.80 26.10 32.09
CA ASP A 305 -0.23 26.62 31.22
C ASP A 305 0.18 26.64 29.71
N VAL A 306 1.45 27.00 29.39
CA VAL A 306 1.93 26.99 28.01
C VAL A 306 2.00 25.57 27.47
N LEU A 307 2.65 24.66 28.21
CA LEU A 307 2.78 23.27 27.80
C LEU A 307 1.41 22.58 27.66
N ARG A 308 0.46 22.94 28.53
CA ARG A 308 -0.91 22.45 28.46
C ARG A 308 -1.62 22.91 27.19
N SER A 309 -1.53 24.19 26.85
CA SER A 309 -2.09 24.72 25.59
C SER A 309 -1.50 24.01 24.38
N LEU A 310 -0.16 23.81 24.35
CA LEU A 310 0.51 23.09 23.27
C LEU A 310 0.04 21.64 23.14
N LEU A 311 -0.16 20.94 24.26
CA LEU A 311 -0.70 19.60 24.29
C LEU A 311 -2.14 19.55 23.79
N GLU A 312 -2.98 20.51 24.20
CA GLU A 312 -4.36 20.62 23.76
C GLU A 312 -4.46 20.86 22.25
N ILE A 313 -3.70 21.83 21.72
CA ILE A 313 -3.63 22.12 20.27
C ILE A 313 -3.12 20.91 19.50
N SER A 314 -1.94 20.38 19.83
CA SER A 314 -1.30 19.31 19.08
C SER A 314 -2.15 18.02 19.09
N ASN A 315 -2.86 17.73 20.17
CA ASN A 315 -3.74 16.56 20.25
C ASN A 315 -5.05 16.72 19.44
N GLN A 316 -5.43 17.92 19.01
CA GLN A 316 -6.53 18.10 18.04
C GLN A 316 -6.15 17.60 16.64
N TYR A 317 -4.87 17.71 16.28
CA TYR A 317 -4.31 17.22 15.02
C TYR A 317 -3.92 15.74 15.07
N SER A 318 -3.84 15.15 16.26
CA SER A 318 -3.55 13.72 16.45
C SER A 318 -4.85 12.93 16.57
N LYS A 319 -5.22 12.17 15.53
CA LYS A 319 -6.51 11.48 15.44
C LYS A 319 -6.60 10.19 16.30
N GLU A 320 -5.47 9.56 16.64
CA GLU A 320 -5.47 8.23 17.27
C GLU A 320 -4.41 7.99 18.35
N PHE A 321 -3.51 8.93 18.57
CA PHE A 321 -2.51 8.83 19.64
C PHE A 321 -2.48 10.12 20.45
N ILE A 322 -2.02 10.00 21.69
CA ILE A 322 -1.86 11.15 22.56
C ILE A 322 -0.42 11.55 22.52
N ILE A 323 -0.19 12.75 22.05
CA ILE A 323 1.11 13.40 22.09
C ILE A 323 1.41 13.76 23.56
N LYS A 324 2.55 13.31 24.05
CA LYS A 324 3.06 13.64 25.36
C LYS A 324 4.16 14.70 25.27
N GLU A 325 4.43 15.35 26.38
CA GLU A 325 5.39 16.47 26.44
C GLU A 325 6.79 16.19 25.89
N ASN A 326 7.27 14.95 26.03
CA ASN A 326 8.62 14.53 25.64
C ASN A 326 8.64 13.69 24.35
N ASP A 327 7.50 13.44 23.74
CA ASP A 327 7.44 12.70 22.49
C ASP A 327 8.05 13.54 21.37
N ASN A 328 8.90 12.94 20.55
CA ASN A 328 9.31 13.56 19.29
C ASN A 328 8.10 13.49 18.33
N LEU A 329 7.61 14.66 17.91
CA LEU A 329 6.41 14.78 17.09
C LEU A 329 6.47 13.95 15.81
N PHE A 330 7.64 13.87 15.17
CA PHE A 330 7.83 13.08 13.97
C PHE A 330 7.83 11.58 14.25
N ASP A 331 8.41 11.17 15.39
CA ASP A 331 8.46 9.75 15.78
C ASP A 331 7.07 9.20 16.15
N VAL A 332 6.18 10.06 16.66
CA VAL A 332 4.80 9.67 16.97
C VAL A 332 3.84 9.83 15.79
N GLY A 333 4.30 10.32 14.64
CA GLY A 333 3.52 10.30 13.40
C GLY A 333 2.92 11.65 12.98
N ILE A 334 3.43 12.77 13.49
CA ILE A 334 3.11 14.10 13.00
C ILE A 334 3.94 14.39 11.75
N SER A 335 3.30 14.67 10.61
CA SER A 335 3.99 15.07 9.39
C SER A 335 4.51 16.50 9.47
N SER A 336 5.44 16.87 8.57
CA SER A 336 5.91 18.25 8.45
C SER A 336 4.76 19.23 8.15
N LEU A 337 3.78 18.80 7.36
CA LEU A 337 2.60 19.62 7.06
C LEU A 337 1.73 19.82 8.30
N THR A 338 1.44 18.75 9.03
CA THR A 338 0.66 18.81 10.27
C THR A 338 1.37 19.64 11.34
N LEU A 339 2.71 19.55 11.44
CA LEU A 339 3.47 20.41 12.34
C LEU A 339 3.34 21.90 11.94
N THR A 340 3.33 22.19 10.64
CA THR A 340 3.11 23.56 10.15
C THR A 340 1.73 24.08 10.56
N GLU A 341 0.68 23.26 10.44
CA GLU A 341 -0.68 23.62 10.86
C GLU A 341 -0.75 23.85 12.38
N ILE A 342 -0.15 22.98 13.18
CA ILE A 342 -0.02 23.14 14.64
C ILE A 342 0.70 24.46 14.98
N MET A 343 1.79 24.76 14.28
CA MET A 343 2.56 25.98 14.51
C MET A 343 1.80 27.25 14.13
N MET A 344 0.91 27.22 13.12
CA MET A 344 0.04 28.33 12.79
C MET A 344 -0.96 28.62 13.92
N GLU A 345 -1.56 27.59 14.54
CA GLU A 345 -2.43 27.79 15.71
C GLU A 345 -1.65 28.28 16.95
N ILE A 346 -0.43 27.79 17.14
CA ILE A 346 0.46 28.25 18.21
C ILE A 346 0.80 29.73 18.03
N GLU A 347 1.09 30.18 16.81
CA GLU A 347 1.40 31.56 16.47
C GLU A 347 0.21 32.51 16.76
N GLU A 348 -1.04 32.06 16.57
CA GLU A 348 -2.21 32.83 16.93
C GLU A 348 -2.33 33.09 18.43
N ILE A 349 -1.88 32.16 19.28
CA ILE A 349 -1.97 32.24 20.75
C ILE A 349 -0.70 32.87 21.35
N TYR A 350 0.46 32.58 20.78
CA TYR A 350 1.79 33.03 21.25
C TYR A 350 2.58 33.72 20.11
N PRO A 351 2.12 34.88 19.61
CA PRO A 351 2.70 35.51 18.43
C PRO A 351 4.17 35.90 18.62
N GLU A 352 4.97 35.67 17.58
CA GLU A 352 6.41 36.02 17.52
C GLU A 352 7.30 35.35 18.59
N THR A 353 6.81 34.25 19.22
CA THR A 353 7.58 33.59 20.28
C THR A 353 8.44 32.42 19.76
N ILE A 354 8.07 31.81 18.63
CA ILE A 354 8.82 30.71 18.01
C ILE A 354 8.52 30.67 16.50
N ASP A 355 9.55 30.50 15.71
CA ASP A 355 9.41 30.29 14.27
C ASP A 355 9.33 28.80 13.92
N LEU A 356 8.93 28.51 12.69
CA LEU A 356 8.72 27.16 12.20
C LEU A 356 10.03 26.35 12.16
N ASP A 357 11.12 26.95 11.71
CA ASP A 357 12.43 26.28 11.62
C ASP A 357 12.92 25.85 13.01
N THR A 358 12.74 26.72 14.01
CA THR A 358 13.06 26.41 15.40
C THR A 358 12.21 25.26 15.93
N ALA A 359 10.94 25.16 15.56
CA ALA A 359 10.08 24.06 15.94
C ALA A 359 10.50 22.72 15.28
N PHE A 360 10.97 22.76 14.03
CA PHE A 360 11.53 21.58 13.36
C PHE A 360 12.81 21.07 14.03
N ASP A 361 13.67 21.98 14.48
CA ASP A 361 14.92 21.63 15.20
C ASP A 361 14.67 21.13 16.62
N ASN A 362 13.51 21.46 17.19
CA ASN A 362 13.14 21.11 18.57
C ASN A 362 11.78 20.37 18.62
N PRO A 363 11.70 19.15 18.08
CA PRO A 363 10.43 18.49 17.76
C PRO A 363 9.74 17.83 18.99
N THR A 364 9.83 18.41 20.19
CA THR A 364 9.04 17.98 21.35
C THR A 364 8.27 19.16 21.93
N LEU A 365 7.03 18.92 22.38
CA LEU A 365 6.19 19.99 22.94
C LEU A 365 6.83 20.63 24.18
N LYS A 366 7.63 19.90 24.91
CA LYS A 366 8.38 20.43 26.06
C LYS A 366 9.45 21.43 25.63
N GLN A 367 10.23 21.12 24.59
CA GLN A 367 11.23 22.04 24.03
C GLN A 367 10.57 23.29 23.45
N ILE A 368 9.53 23.12 22.67
CA ILE A 368 8.71 24.22 22.10
C ILE A 368 8.17 25.11 23.24
N SER A 369 7.58 24.51 24.29
CA SER A 369 7.07 25.22 25.46
C SER A 369 8.15 26.04 26.17
N GLN A 370 9.37 25.50 26.32
CA GLN A 370 10.49 26.19 26.95
C GLN A 370 10.96 27.40 26.13
N ILE A 371 10.97 27.28 24.78
CA ILE A 371 11.33 28.35 23.87
C ILE A 371 10.28 29.48 23.94
N ILE A 372 8.99 29.13 23.85
CA ILE A 372 7.89 30.10 23.96
C ILE A 372 7.98 30.86 25.31
N LYS A 373 8.14 30.16 26.42
CA LYS A 373 8.26 30.79 27.75
C LYS A 373 9.47 31.72 27.90
N LYS A 374 10.55 31.43 27.19
CA LYS A 374 11.74 32.29 27.20
C LYS A 374 11.52 33.59 26.41
N ASN A 375 10.64 33.54 25.43
CA ASN A 375 10.39 34.65 24.50
C ASN A 375 9.10 35.41 24.83
N LEU A 376 8.25 34.95 25.79
CA LEU A 376 7.16 35.65 26.45
C LEU A 376 7.72 36.63 27.50
#